data_7c95e33ff345f1557009571e39921411
#
_entry.id   7c95e33ff345f1557009571e39921411
#
_cell.length_a   1.000
_cell.length_b   1.000
_cell.length_c   1.000
_cell.angle_alpha   90.00
_cell.angle_beta   90.00
_cell.angle_gamma   90.00
#
_symmetry.space_group_name_H-M   'P 1'
#
loop_
_entity.id
_entity.type
_entity.pdbx_description
1 polymer ?
#
loop_
_entity_poly.entity_id
_entity_poly.type
_entity_poly.pdbx_seq_one_letter_code
_entity_poly.pdbx_strand_id
1 'polypeptide(L)'
;MNKFNFGTLEEAVQKMGQEPVYFTLDLDVLDPSEFPGTGTPEAGGVSFTQLLNAVREVSKLNIVGFDVNELSPVYDQTGRSTALACKILREILLAFYK
;
A
#
# COMPACT_ATOMS: atom_id res chain seq x y z
N MET A 1 -2.69 -16.89 0.73
CA MET A 1 -2.71 -16.01 -0.45
C MET A 1 -1.59 -14.98 -0.32
N ASN A 2 -0.80 -14.82 -1.34
CA ASN A 2 0.23 -13.79 -1.35
C ASN A 2 -0.42 -12.41 -1.43
N LYS A 3 -0.11 -11.53 -0.47
CA LYS A 3 -0.60 -10.16 -0.50
C LYS A 3 0.13 -9.34 -1.57
N PHE A 4 1.44 -9.62 -1.74
CA PHE A 4 2.23 -9.00 -2.81
C PHE A 4 3.16 -10.02 -3.45
N ASN A 5 3.23 -9.94 -4.77
CA ASN A 5 4.22 -10.63 -5.58
C ASN A 5 4.69 -9.65 -6.65
N PHE A 6 5.89 -9.12 -6.52
CA PHE A 6 6.37 -8.05 -7.37
C PHE A 6 6.49 -8.47 -8.83
N GLY A 7 6.91 -9.70 -9.13
CA GLY A 7 6.94 -10.21 -10.50
C GLY A 7 5.54 -10.26 -11.10
N THR A 8 4.56 -10.78 -10.35
CA THR A 8 3.18 -10.81 -10.78
C THR A 8 2.59 -9.41 -10.94
N LEU A 9 2.96 -8.47 -10.04
CA LEU A 9 2.49 -7.10 -10.12
C LEU A 9 2.99 -6.42 -11.40
N GLU A 10 4.28 -6.56 -11.73
CA GLU A 10 4.82 -5.99 -12.96
C GLU A 10 4.11 -6.55 -14.20
N GLU A 11 3.88 -7.86 -14.24
CA GLU A 11 3.14 -8.49 -15.33
C GLU A 11 1.70 -7.98 -15.41
N ALA A 12 1.03 -7.84 -14.28
CA ALA A 12 -0.34 -7.31 -14.23
C ALA A 12 -0.39 -5.87 -14.75
N VAL A 13 0.56 -5.03 -14.34
CA VAL A 13 0.64 -3.65 -14.79
C VAL A 13 0.83 -3.58 -16.31
N GLN A 14 1.70 -4.41 -16.87
CA GLN A 14 1.91 -4.46 -18.32
C GLN A 14 0.65 -4.90 -19.07
N LYS A 15 -0.08 -5.89 -18.55
CA LYS A 15 -1.31 -6.39 -19.16
C LYS A 15 -2.45 -5.40 -19.10
N MET A 16 -2.56 -4.61 -18.05
CA MET A 16 -3.67 -3.66 -17.89
C MET A 16 -3.57 -2.47 -18.83
N GLY A 17 -2.35 -2.12 -19.27
CA GLY A 17 -2.16 -0.99 -20.19
C GLY A 17 -2.70 0.31 -19.62
N GLN A 18 -3.56 1.01 -20.39
CA GLN A 18 -4.13 2.30 -20.00
C GLN A 18 -5.61 2.22 -19.61
N GLU A 19 -6.12 1.05 -19.32
CA GLU A 19 -7.48 0.90 -18.82
C GLU A 19 -7.64 1.63 -17.48
N PRO A 20 -8.80 2.28 -17.24
CA PRO A 20 -9.04 2.97 -15.95
C PRO A 20 -8.97 1.98 -14.78
N VAL A 21 -8.25 2.37 -13.73
CA VAL A 21 -8.03 1.51 -12.56
C VAL A 21 -8.38 2.28 -11.30
N TYR A 22 -9.13 1.63 -10.41
CA TYR A 22 -9.32 2.08 -9.04
C TYR A 22 -8.41 1.24 -8.14
N PHE A 23 -7.56 1.91 -7.36
CA PHE A 23 -6.57 1.25 -6.52
C PHE A 23 -7.02 1.20 -5.07
N THR A 24 -7.04 0.00 -4.48
CA THR A 24 -7.36 -0.20 -3.07
C THR A 24 -6.13 -0.76 -2.36
N LEU A 25 -5.74 -0.12 -1.26
CA LEU A 25 -4.62 -0.55 -0.44
C LEU A 25 -5.07 -0.82 0.99
N ASP A 26 -4.89 -2.07 1.44
CA ASP A 26 -5.03 -2.43 2.84
C ASP A 26 -3.66 -2.34 3.51
N LEU A 27 -3.54 -1.49 4.54
CA LEU A 27 -2.26 -1.29 5.23
C LEU A 27 -1.82 -2.51 6.05
N ASP A 28 -2.71 -3.47 6.27
CA ASP A 28 -2.37 -4.72 6.95
C ASP A 28 -1.47 -5.65 6.09
N VAL A 29 -1.16 -5.28 4.84
CA VAL A 29 -0.12 -5.98 4.07
C VAL A 29 1.26 -5.73 4.66
N LEU A 30 1.44 -4.62 5.40
CA LEU A 30 2.69 -4.31 6.07
C LEU A 30 2.93 -5.25 7.25
N ASP A 31 4.21 -5.57 7.47
CA ASP A 31 4.58 -6.36 8.63
C ASP A 31 4.25 -5.60 9.91
N PRO A 32 3.71 -6.28 10.97
CA PRO A 32 3.38 -5.62 12.23
C PRO A 32 4.57 -4.95 12.93
N SER A 33 5.79 -5.34 12.61
CA SER A 33 7.00 -4.66 13.12
C SER A 33 7.07 -3.21 12.69
N GLU A 34 6.47 -2.87 11.54
CA GLU A 34 6.42 -1.50 11.01
C GLU A 34 5.04 -0.87 11.16
N PHE A 35 3.98 -1.67 11.11
CA PHE A 35 2.60 -1.18 11.16
C PHE A 35 1.72 -2.03 12.08
N PRO A 36 1.84 -1.88 13.41
CA PRO A 36 1.01 -2.63 14.36
C PRO A 36 -0.41 -2.07 14.52
N GLY A 37 -0.69 -0.87 14.03
CA GLY A 37 -1.96 -0.15 14.24
C GLY A 37 -3.10 -0.62 13.35
N THR A 38 -3.39 -1.92 13.38
CA THR A 38 -4.47 -2.53 12.60
C THR A 38 -5.15 -3.62 13.42
N GLY A 39 -6.43 -3.88 13.14
CA GLY A 39 -7.19 -4.96 13.79
C GLY A 39 -6.83 -6.34 13.28
N THR A 40 -6.10 -6.45 12.18
CA THR A 40 -5.77 -7.71 11.50
C THR A 40 -4.27 -7.83 11.20
N PRO A 41 -3.39 -7.66 12.20
CA PRO A 41 -1.95 -7.78 11.95
C PRO A 41 -1.59 -9.21 11.59
N GLU A 42 -0.65 -9.37 10.65
CA GLU A 42 -0.22 -10.68 10.17
C GLU A 42 1.28 -10.67 9.95
N ALA A 43 1.98 -11.56 10.68
CA ALA A 43 3.43 -11.67 10.58
C ALA A 43 3.85 -12.07 9.16
N GLY A 44 5.03 -11.63 8.74
CA GLY A 44 5.54 -11.94 7.41
C GLY A 44 5.02 -11.03 6.32
N GLY A 45 4.47 -9.87 6.67
CA GLY A 45 4.04 -8.87 5.71
C GLY A 45 5.22 -8.16 5.03
N VAL A 46 4.91 -7.24 4.13
CA VAL A 46 5.93 -6.48 3.41
C VAL A 46 6.44 -5.31 4.22
N SER A 47 7.66 -4.86 3.93
CA SER A 47 8.22 -3.65 4.53
C SER A 47 7.65 -2.39 3.87
N PHE A 48 7.85 -1.24 4.52
CA PHE A 48 7.49 0.05 3.93
C PHE A 48 8.19 0.26 2.58
N THR A 49 9.47 -0.07 2.48
CA THR A 49 10.23 0.10 1.23
C THR A 49 9.67 -0.77 0.11
N GLN A 50 9.31 -2.01 0.41
CA GLN A 50 8.67 -2.91 -0.56
C GLN A 50 7.32 -2.37 -1.02
N LEU A 51 6.51 -1.88 -0.08
CA LEU A 51 5.22 -1.28 -0.40
C LEU A 51 5.38 -0.04 -1.28
N LEU A 52 6.36 0.82 -0.97
CA LEU A 52 6.63 2.02 -1.75
C LEU A 52 7.02 1.67 -3.19
N ASN A 53 7.85 0.65 -3.37
CA ASN A 53 8.21 0.17 -4.71
C ASN A 53 7.00 -0.34 -5.48
N ALA A 54 6.09 -1.05 -4.80
CA ALA A 54 4.85 -1.52 -5.41
C ALA A 54 3.96 -0.34 -5.83
N VAL A 55 3.85 0.69 -5.00
CA VAL A 55 3.08 1.91 -5.32
C VAL A 55 3.65 2.59 -6.56
N ARG A 56 4.97 2.68 -6.68
CA ARG A 56 5.63 3.26 -7.84
C ARG A 56 5.34 2.47 -9.12
N GLU A 57 5.31 1.14 -9.02
CA GLU A 57 4.94 0.29 -10.16
C GLU A 57 3.49 0.52 -10.56
N VAL A 58 2.57 0.53 -9.59
CA VAL A 58 1.15 0.79 -9.82
C VAL A 58 0.92 2.17 -10.43
N SER A 59 1.77 3.17 -10.11
CA SER A 59 1.63 4.53 -10.63
C SER A 59 1.77 4.63 -12.16
N LYS A 60 2.25 3.58 -12.80
CA LYS A 60 2.31 3.51 -14.27
C LYS A 60 0.94 3.29 -14.89
N LEU A 61 -0.04 2.86 -14.11
CA LEU A 61 -1.40 2.63 -14.57
C LEU A 61 -2.19 3.93 -14.66
N ASN A 62 -3.32 3.87 -15.35
CA ASN A 62 -4.28 4.97 -15.40
C ASN A 62 -5.15 4.95 -14.15
N ILE A 63 -4.66 5.51 -13.05
CA ILE A 63 -5.35 5.53 -11.76
C ILE A 63 -6.41 6.63 -11.77
N VAL A 64 -7.68 6.23 -11.66
CA VAL A 64 -8.81 7.17 -11.62
C VAL A 64 -9.31 7.45 -10.20
N GLY A 65 -8.88 6.66 -9.23
CA GLY A 65 -9.19 6.87 -7.82
C GLY A 65 -8.49 5.81 -6.97
N PHE A 66 -8.43 6.05 -5.66
CA PHE A 66 -7.84 5.09 -4.74
C PHE A 66 -8.42 5.25 -3.34
N ASP A 67 -8.26 4.22 -2.51
CA ASP A 67 -8.50 4.30 -1.07
C ASP A 67 -7.42 3.55 -0.31
N VAL A 68 -7.28 3.91 0.98
CA VAL A 68 -6.32 3.30 1.90
C VAL A 68 -7.08 2.92 3.17
N ASN A 69 -6.97 1.67 3.58
CA ASN A 69 -7.78 1.08 4.63
C ASN A 69 -6.95 0.42 5.73
N GLU A 70 -7.60 0.03 6.80
CA GLU A 70 -7.08 -0.82 7.88
C GLU A 70 -6.11 -0.14 8.83
N LEU A 71 -6.16 1.20 8.94
CA LEU A 71 -5.52 1.89 10.05
C LEU A 71 -6.48 1.89 11.25
N SER A 72 -6.04 1.32 12.36
CA SER A 72 -6.77 1.32 13.62
C SER A 72 -5.85 1.83 14.73
N PRO A 73 -5.79 3.16 14.96
CA PRO A 73 -4.82 3.76 15.89
C PRO A 73 -4.91 3.24 17.32
N VAL A 74 -6.07 2.73 17.72
CA VAL A 74 -6.28 2.18 19.06
C VAL A 74 -5.33 1.01 19.36
N TYR A 75 -4.84 0.31 18.33
CA TYR A 75 -3.91 -0.81 18.49
C TYR A 75 -2.45 -0.38 18.50
N ASP A 76 -2.17 0.90 18.32
CA ASP A 76 -0.81 1.44 18.39
C ASP A 76 -0.84 2.86 18.97
N GLN A 77 -0.74 2.94 20.27
CA GLN A 77 -0.83 4.21 21.00
C GLN A 77 0.43 5.07 20.87
N THR A 78 1.49 4.54 20.25
CA THR A 78 2.71 5.34 20.00
C THR A 78 2.52 6.38 18.90
N GLY A 79 1.48 6.23 18.07
CA GLY A 79 1.24 7.08 16.90
C GLY A 79 2.12 6.71 15.70
N ARG A 80 2.99 5.71 15.83
CA ARG A 80 3.90 5.31 14.76
C ARG A 80 3.17 4.82 13.53
N SER A 81 2.13 4.01 13.69
CA SER A 81 1.33 3.51 12.58
C SER A 81 0.58 4.64 11.87
N THR A 82 0.04 5.59 12.62
CA THR A 82 -0.64 6.76 12.04
C THR A 82 0.33 7.59 11.23
N ALA A 83 1.53 7.85 11.75
CA ALA A 83 2.57 8.60 11.03
C ALA A 83 2.98 7.87 9.75
N LEU A 84 3.14 6.55 9.81
CA LEU A 84 3.49 5.74 8.65
C LEU A 84 2.38 5.76 7.60
N ALA A 85 1.12 5.66 8.00
CA ALA A 85 -0.03 5.73 7.10
C ALA A 85 -0.08 7.08 6.39
N CYS A 86 0.17 8.19 7.10
CA CYS A 86 0.22 9.51 6.50
C CYS A 86 1.35 9.64 5.47
N LYS A 87 2.51 9.07 5.78
CA LYS A 87 3.63 9.07 4.84
C LYS A 87 3.32 8.26 3.58
N ILE A 88 2.69 7.10 3.72
CA ILE A 88 2.27 6.27 2.59
C ILE A 88 1.28 7.04 1.73
N LEU A 89 0.28 7.67 2.33
CA LEU A 89 -0.72 8.46 1.60
C LEU A 89 -0.05 9.59 0.82
N ARG A 90 0.89 10.30 1.43
CA ARG A 90 1.65 11.35 0.76
C ARG A 90 2.41 10.81 -0.46
N GLU A 91 3.08 9.66 -0.31
CA GLU A 91 3.84 9.05 -1.41
C GLU A 91 2.92 8.60 -2.55
N ILE A 92 1.73 8.08 -2.22
CA ILE A 92 0.72 7.72 -3.21
C ILE A 92 0.28 8.96 -4.00
N LEU A 93 -0.03 10.04 -3.31
CA LEU A 93 -0.46 11.29 -3.96
C LEU A 93 0.63 11.83 -4.88
N LEU A 94 1.88 11.82 -4.43
CA LEU A 94 3.01 12.27 -5.25
C LEU A 94 3.26 11.37 -6.46
N ALA A 95 3.02 10.06 -6.33
CA ALA A 95 3.23 9.12 -7.42
C ALA A 95 2.11 9.16 -8.46
N PHE A 96 0.85 9.27 -8.03
CA PHE A 96 -0.31 9.15 -8.91
C PHE A 96 -0.71 10.47 -9.56
N TYR A 97 -0.45 11.60 -8.93
CA TYR A 97 -0.90 12.92 -9.38
C TYR A 97 0.28 13.86 -9.62
N LYS A 98 1.18 13.42 -10.47
CA LYS A 98 2.36 14.24 -10.86
C LYS A 98 1.93 15.45 -11.66
#